data_538c5e5a2b471637cbcc48522ffd037d
#
_entry.id   538c5e5a2b471637cbcc48522ffd037d
#
_cell.length_a   1.000
_cell.length_b   1.000
_cell.length_c   1.000
_cell.angle_alpha   90.00
_cell.angle_beta   90.00
_cell.angle_gamma   90.00
#
_symmetry.space_group_name_H-M   'P 1'
#
loop_
_entity.id
_entity.type
_entity.pdbx_description
1 polymer ?
#
loop_
_entity_poly.entity_id
_entity_poly.type
_entity_poly.pdbx_seq_one_letter_code
_entity_poly.pdbx_strand_id
1 'polypeptide(L)'
;MNPTEHYPLLFLVALLATLLATPLAKYIAQHLGAIDKPDERRINKVPIPRMGGIGIALGLVAAVAAQVAGTKLLGWPTVFVPHMQLQGVDYKLLTVAVVIVFLTGAIDDVRNLKPRQKLLGQILAACVAAASGLVIGNVANPFTAELIPIGWLAYPITVVYLVAFTNVINLIDGLDGLAAGITAISCAAMFYLSYEAHQIDATVLACILAGCCLGFLRYNFNPASIFMGDCGSNMLGFLLGVIALLGVNRVAAATTLIVPLVIAGVPIIDTFAAIVRRRRGHTAISQADTGHIQHRLIKQGFDQKQAALMIYGWSILLAAGAIIMTKVALPLRFVVFILLVGVSAVFIRKLHLFEPVLLHRYNPKTHTDEIVSADQAEAEGASK
;
A
#
# COMPACT_ATOMS: atom_id res chain seq x y z
N MET A 1 10.82 -4.24 -32.48
CA MET A 1 9.65 -4.16 -31.59
C MET A 1 9.52 -2.73 -31.11
N ASN A 2 8.32 -2.17 -31.18
CA ASN A 2 8.09 -0.85 -30.59
C ASN A 2 8.43 -0.88 -29.09
N PRO A 3 9.03 0.18 -28.54
CA PRO A 3 9.42 0.22 -27.12
C PRO A 3 8.28 -0.06 -26.14
N THR A 4 7.03 -0.06 -26.60
CA THR A 4 5.82 -0.23 -25.80
C THR A 4 5.25 -1.65 -25.81
N GLU A 5 5.66 -2.50 -26.78
CA GLU A 5 5.09 -3.84 -26.94
C GLU A 5 5.47 -4.84 -25.83
N HIS A 6 6.50 -4.54 -25.04
CA HIS A 6 6.94 -5.41 -23.96
C HIS A 6 6.09 -5.30 -22.69
N TYR A 7 5.41 -4.17 -22.42
CA TYR A 7 4.62 -3.97 -21.21
C TYR A 7 3.46 -4.98 -21.06
N PRO A 8 2.62 -5.22 -22.10
CA PRO A 8 1.55 -6.22 -21.99
C PRO A 8 2.08 -7.62 -21.71
N LEU A 9 3.20 -8.01 -22.35
CA LEU A 9 3.80 -9.31 -22.13
C LEU A 9 4.36 -9.43 -20.71
N LEU A 10 5.03 -8.38 -20.23
CA LEU A 10 5.58 -8.35 -18.88
C LEU A 10 4.48 -8.41 -17.81
N PHE A 11 3.38 -7.67 -18.03
CA PHE A 11 2.18 -7.75 -17.20
C PHE A 11 1.61 -9.17 -17.14
N LEU A 12 1.47 -9.83 -18.28
CA LEU A 12 0.99 -11.20 -18.36
C LEU A 12 1.92 -12.18 -17.64
N VAL A 13 3.24 -12.04 -17.80
CA VAL A 13 4.21 -12.85 -17.07
C VAL A 13 4.04 -12.68 -15.56
N ALA A 14 3.94 -11.44 -15.06
CA ALA A 14 3.73 -11.15 -13.66
C ALA A 14 2.42 -11.75 -13.13
N LEU A 15 1.33 -11.58 -13.88
CA LEU A 15 0.01 -12.11 -13.54
C LEU A 15 0.03 -13.63 -13.47
N LEU A 16 0.50 -14.30 -14.54
CA LEU A 16 0.51 -15.76 -14.63
C LEU A 16 1.47 -16.39 -13.62
N ALA A 17 2.66 -15.81 -13.44
CA ALA A 17 3.62 -16.31 -12.46
C ALA A 17 3.06 -16.20 -11.03
N THR A 18 2.41 -15.10 -10.67
CA THR A 18 1.76 -14.97 -9.36
C THR A 18 0.59 -15.93 -9.22
N LEU A 19 -0.23 -16.07 -10.25
CA LEU A 19 -1.35 -17.01 -10.26
C LEU A 19 -0.88 -18.45 -9.99
N LEU A 20 0.21 -18.86 -10.64
CA LEU A 20 0.79 -20.20 -10.49
C LEU A 20 1.55 -20.38 -9.17
N ALA A 21 2.17 -19.33 -8.64
CA ALA A 21 2.93 -19.37 -7.40
C ALA A 21 2.03 -19.29 -6.14
N THR A 22 0.85 -18.72 -6.22
CA THR A 22 -0.02 -18.56 -5.05
C THR A 22 -0.46 -19.89 -4.41
N PRO A 23 -0.79 -20.98 -5.13
CA PRO A 23 -1.04 -22.28 -4.52
C PRO A 23 0.17 -22.82 -3.74
N LEU A 24 1.40 -22.60 -4.23
CA LEU A 24 2.63 -22.94 -3.51
C LEU A 24 2.77 -22.10 -2.22
N ALA A 25 2.48 -20.80 -2.29
CA ALA A 25 2.46 -19.93 -1.10
C ALA A 25 1.47 -20.44 -0.05
N LYS A 26 0.28 -20.88 -0.47
CA LYS A 26 -0.73 -21.48 0.40
C LYS A 26 -0.22 -22.75 1.07
N TYR A 27 0.42 -23.63 0.32
CA TYR A 27 1.04 -24.85 0.85
C TYR A 27 2.13 -24.53 1.89
N ILE A 28 3.03 -23.58 1.58
CA ILE A 28 4.09 -23.15 2.51
C ILE A 28 3.48 -22.57 3.80
N ALA A 29 2.47 -21.69 3.68
CA ALA A 29 1.80 -21.08 4.83
C ALA A 29 1.18 -22.13 5.77
N GLN A 30 0.56 -23.17 5.20
CA GLN A 30 -0.01 -24.27 5.97
C GLN A 30 1.06 -25.08 6.72
N HIS A 31 2.19 -25.37 6.07
CA HIS A 31 3.29 -26.13 6.70
C HIS A 31 4.01 -25.32 7.79
N LEU A 32 4.13 -24.02 7.63
CA LEU A 32 4.71 -23.13 8.64
C LEU A 32 3.74 -22.78 9.76
N GLY A 33 2.46 -23.22 9.68
CA GLY A 33 1.45 -22.89 10.67
C GLY A 33 1.02 -21.42 10.65
N ALA A 34 1.33 -20.69 9.56
CA ALA A 34 0.94 -19.30 9.38
C ALA A 34 -0.54 -19.25 8.94
N ILE A 35 -1.43 -19.53 9.89
CA ILE A 35 -2.87 -19.63 9.68
C ILE A 35 -3.55 -18.58 10.54
N ASP A 36 -4.40 -17.78 9.89
CA ASP A 36 -5.27 -16.82 10.55
C ASP A 36 -6.46 -17.55 11.15
N LYS A 37 -6.53 -17.63 12.48
CA LYS A 37 -7.62 -18.28 13.19
C LYS A 37 -8.77 -17.30 13.40
N PRO A 38 -10.04 -17.76 13.31
CA PRO A 38 -11.19 -16.93 13.66
C PRO A 38 -11.08 -16.40 15.09
N ASP A 39 -11.33 -15.10 15.25
CA ASP A 39 -11.47 -14.42 16.54
C ASP A 39 -12.74 -13.58 16.49
N GLU A 40 -13.34 -13.23 17.64
CA GLU A 40 -14.56 -12.43 17.74
C GLU A 40 -14.44 -11.07 17.03
N ARG A 41 -13.21 -10.56 16.88
CA ARG A 41 -12.87 -9.28 16.24
C ARG A 41 -12.72 -9.37 14.74
N ARG A 42 -12.61 -10.59 14.17
CA ARG A 42 -12.33 -10.81 12.76
C ARG A 42 -13.60 -11.08 11.96
N ILE A 43 -13.59 -10.58 10.73
CA ILE A 43 -14.71 -10.76 9.81
C ILE A 43 -14.81 -12.21 9.37
N ASN A 44 -13.68 -12.94 9.32
CA ASN A 44 -13.61 -14.32 8.85
C ASN A 44 -13.97 -15.34 9.94
N LYS A 45 -14.81 -16.28 9.57
CA LYS A 45 -15.32 -17.35 10.46
C LYS A 45 -14.61 -18.69 10.27
N VAL A 46 -13.70 -18.81 9.31
CA VAL A 46 -12.94 -20.02 9.00
C VAL A 46 -11.43 -19.74 9.03
N PRO A 47 -10.59 -20.72 9.44
CA PRO A 47 -9.14 -20.56 9.40
C PRO A 47 -8.66 -20.40 7.94
N ILE A 48 -7.89 -19.34 7.65
CA ILE A 48 -7.36 -19.05 6.32
C ILE A 48 -5.84 -18.92 6.41
N PRO A 49 -5.06 -19.60 5.54
CA PRO A 49 -3.61 -19.41 5.45
C PRO A 49 -3.28 -17.95 5.14
N ARG A 50 -2.25 -17.41 5.79
CA ARG A 50 -1.69 -16.07 5.53
C ARG A 50 -0.22 -16.23 5.11
N MET A 51 0.30 -15.54 4.19
CA MET A 51 1.62 -15.47 3.53
C MET A 51 1.46 -15.50 2.00
N GLY A 52 0.33 -15.01 1.48
CA GLY A 52 0.10 -14.86 0.04
C GLY A 52 1.15 -13.96 -0.63
N GLY A 53 1.81 -13.09 0.15
CA GLY A 53 2.94 -12.30 -0.29
C GLY A 53 4.09 -13.10 -0.90
N ILE A 54 4.26 -14.38 -0.54
CA ILE A 54 5.23 -15.29 -1.21
C ILE A 54 4.87 -15.45 -2.68
N GLY A 55 3.59 -15.67 -3.02
CA GLY A 55 3.14 -15.77 -4.41
C GLY A 55 3.40 -14.49 -5.19
N ILE A 56 3.14 -13.32 -4.58
CA ILE A 56 3.42 -12.00 -5.16
C ILE A 56 4.93 -11.82 -5.38
N ALA A 57 5.77 -12.17 -4.39
CA ALA A 57 7.22 -12.06 -4.48
C ALA A 57 7.80 -12.93 -5.60
N LEU A 58 7.33 -14.18 -5.72
CA LEU A 58 7.74 -15.07 -6.80
C LEU A 58 7.30 -14.55 -8.18
N GLY A 59 6.09 -13.99 -8.29
CA GLY A 59 5.63 -13.33 -9.50
C GLY A 59 6.48 -12.12 -9.87
N LEU A 60 6.83 -11.28 -8.90
CA LEU A 60 7.73 -10.14 -9.07
C LEU A 60 9.11 -10.60 -9.58
N VAL A 61 9.72 -11.59 -8.93
CA VAL A 61 11.02 -12.14 -9.34
C VAL A 61 10.97 -12.71 -10.75
N ALA A 62 9.93 -13.48 -11.09
CA ALA A 62 9.76 -14.05 -12.43
C ALA A 62 9.62 -12.95 -13.51
N ALA A 63 8.86 -11.90 -13.23
CA ALA A 63 8.67 -10.81 -14.18
C ALA A 63 9.93 -9.95 -14.33
N VAL A 64 10.66 -9.67 -13.25
CA VAL A 64 11.96 -8.99 -13.32
C VAL A 64 12.98 -9.83 -14.10
N ALA A 65 13.02 -11.15 -13.87
CA ALA A 65 13.87 -12.05 -14.64
C ALA A 65 13.49 -12.06 -16.15
N ALA A 66 12.19 -12.03 -16.47
CA ALA A 66 11.69 -11.92 -17.84
C ALA A 66 12.10 -10.58 -18.47
N GLN A 67 12.05 -9.47 -17.73
CA GLN A 67 12.52 -8.17 -18.20
C GLN A 67 14.01 -8.22 -18.54
N VAL A 68 14.84 -8.77 -17.65
CA VAL A 68 16.29 -8.89 -17.86
C VAL A 68 16.61 -9.80 -19.07
N ALA A 69 15.88 -10.92 -19.19
CA ALA A 69 16.02 -11.80 -20.36
C ALA A 69 15.57 -11.13 -21.64
N GLY A 70 14.44 -10.42 -21.60
CA GLY A 70 13.91 -9.65 -22.75
C GLY A 70 14.86 -8.55 -23.20
N THR A 71 15.55 -7.87 -22.28
CA THR A 71 16.59 -6.89 -22.63
C THR A 71 17.73 -7.55 -23.40
N LYS A 72 18.18 -8.75 -23.00
CA LYS A 72 19.30 -9.45 -23.64
C LYS A 72 18.92 -10.12 -24.96
N LEU A 73 17.72 -10.70 -25.05
CA LEU A 73 17.31 -11.59 -26.14
C LEU A 73 16.41 -10.91 -27.16
N LEU A 74 15.59 -9.93 -26.74
CA LEU A 74 14.54 -9.32 -27.53
C LEU A 74 14.74 -7.82 -27.75
N GLY A 75 15.83 -7.25 -27.21
CA GLY A 75 16.11 -5.81 -27.35
C GLY A 75 15.15 -4.91 -26.57
N TRP A 76 14.55 -5.40 -25.48
CA TRP A 76 13.72 -4.57 -24.59
C TRP A 76 14.56 -3.47 -23.93
N PRO A 77 13.93 -2.35 -23.51
CA PRO A 77 14.64 -1.29 -22.81
C PRO A 77 15.43 -1.83 -21.62
N THR A 78 16.63 -1.31 -21.44
CA THR A 78 17.44 -1.63 -20.28
C THR A 78 16.87 -0.89 -19.07
N VAL A 79 16.54 -1.63 -18.02
CA VAL A 79 15.97 -1.14 -16.77
C VAL A 79 16.76 -1.65 -15.58
N PHE A 80 16.63 -1.01 -14.44
CA PHE A 80 17.26 -1.41 -13.17
C PHE A 80 18.79 -1.48 -13.27
N VAL A 81 19.37 -0.67 -14.17
CA VAL A 81 20.83 -0.53 -14.29
C VAL A 81 21.26 0.75 -13.59
N PRO A 82 22.35 0.73 -12.82
CA PRO A 82 22.90 1.95 -12.24
C PRO A 82 23.34 2.89 -13.37
N HIS A 83 22.54 3.89 -13.66
CA HIS A 83 22.95 4.97 -14.55
C HIS A 83 23.85 5.91 -13.76
N MET A 84 25.16 5.73 -13.87
CA MET A 84 26.18 6.48 -13.14
C MET A 84 26.13 8.01 -13.32
N GLN A 85 25.30 8.53 -14.21
CA GLN A 85 25.28 9.97 -14.53
C GLN A 85 23.95 10.70 -14.33
N LEU A 86 22.80 10.03 -14.13
CA LEU A 86 21.50 10.72 -14.11
C LEU A 86 20.58 10.42 -12.92
N GLN A 87 20.76 9.32 -12.16
CA GLN A 87 19.90 9.02 -11.02
C GLN A 87 20.58 8.40 -9.81
N GLY A 88 21.79 7.86 -9.94
CA GLY A 88 22.55 7.37 -8.80
C GLY A 88 21.89 6.23 -7.97
N VAL A 89 20.80 5.61 -8.43
CA VAL A 89 20.14 4.53 -7.69
C VAL A 89 20.87 3.22 -7.90
N ASP A 90 21.37 2.63 -6.82
CA ASP A 90 21.88 1.25 -6.82
C ASP A 90 20.73 0.26 -6.64
N TYR A 91 20.30 -0.35 -7.75
CA TYR A 91 19.20 -1.32 -7.75
C TYR A 91 19.54 -2.62 -7.02
N LYS A 92 20.82 -2.97 -6.84
CA LYS A 92 21.21 -4.12 -6.01
C LYS A 92 20.89 -3.83 -4.55
N LEU A 93 21.28 -2.65 -4.08
CA LEU A 93 20.99 -2.22 -2.72
C LEU A 93 19.48 -2.02 -2.49
N LEU A 94 18.76 -1.48 -3.50
CA LEU A 94 17.31 -1.38 -3.45
C LEU A 94 16.65 -2.77 -3.38
N THR A 95 17.16 -3.77 -4.10
CA THR A 95 16.66 -5.16 -3.99
C THR A 95 16.87 -5.71 -2.58
N VAL A 96 18.02 -5.43 -1.95
CA VAL A 96 18.25 -5.81 -0.53
C VAL A 96 17.19 -5.16 0.38
N ALA A 97 16.84 -3.90 0.16
CA ALA A 97 15.78 -3.24 0.92
C ALA A 97 14.42 -3.94 0.78
N VAL A 98 14.04 -4.33 -0.45
CA VAL A 98 12.80 -5.09 -0.71
C VAL A 98 12.82 -6.44 -0.02
N VAL A 99 13.97 -7.14 -0.03
CA VAL A 99 14.12 -8.42 0.68
C VAL A 99 13.98 -8.24 2.19
N ILE A 100 14.56 -7.19 2.77
CA ILE A 100 14.45 -6.91 4.22
C ILE A 100 12.99 -6.67 4.62
N VAL A 101 12.25 -5.84 3.88
CA VAL A 101 10.84 -5.56 4.22
C VAL A 101 9.97 -6.80 4.05
N PHE A 102 10.20 -7.61 3.00
CA PHE A 102 9.51 -8.89 2.79
C PHE A 102 9.79 -9.88 3.92
N LEU A 103 11.05 -10.08 4.30
CA LEU A 103 11.44 -10.99 5.38
C LEU A 103 10.90 -10.52 6.74
N THR A 104 10.88 -9.21 6.98
CA THR A 104 10.26 -8.64 8.19
C THR A 104 8.79 -9.05 8.29
N GLY A 105 8.03 -8.90 7.21
CA GLY A 105 6.63 -9.33 7.16
C GLY A 105 6.47 -10.86 7.24
N ALA A 106 7.33 -11.63 6.58
CA ALA A 106 7.29 -13.09 6.62
C ALA A 106 7.56 -13.64 8.04
N ILE A 107 8.49 -13.03 8.77
CA ILE A 107 8.74 -13.37 10.18
C ILE A 107 7.54 -12.98 11.04
N ASP A 108 6.90 -11.84 10.76
CA ASP A 108 5.69 -11.40 11.46
C ASP A 108 4.52 -12.37 11.23
N ASP A 109 4.32 -12.83 10.00
CA ASP A 109 3.28 -13.81 9.66
C ASP A 109 3.42 -15.13 10.45
N VAL A 110 4.65 -15.54 10.78
CA VAL A 110 4.90 -16.80 11.50
C VAL A 110 4.97 -16.59 13.02
N ARG A 111 5.61 -15.49 13.48
CA ARG A 111 5.97 -15.29 14.89
C ARG A 111 5.19 -14.20 15.61
N ASN A 112 4.34 -13.45 14.93
CA ASN A 112 3.60 -12.28 15.45
C ASN A 112 4.54 -11.32 16.19
N LEU A 113 5.33 -10.56 15.46
CA LEU A 113 6.31 -9.61 15.98
C LEU A 113 5.63 -8.51 16.82
N LYS A 114 6.34 -8.01 17.81
CA LYS A 114 5.91 -6.80 18.50
C LYS A 114 5.94 -5.59 17.52
N PRO A 115 5.01 -4.62 17.66
CA PRO A 115 4.95 -3.47 16.74
C PRO A 115 6.28 -2.74 16.57
N ARG A 116 7.07 -2.61 17.65
CA ARG A 116 8.41 -2.00 17.61
C ARG A 116 9.41 -2.78 16.75
N GLN A 117 9.36 -4.12 16.79
CA GLN A 117 10.26 -4.98 15.99
C GLN A 117 9.92 -4.89 14.50
N LYS A 118 8.63 -4.92 14.17
CA LYS A 118 8.13 -4.71 12.81
C LYS A 118 8.56 -3.35 12.27
N LEU A 119 8.36 -2.29 13.04
CA LEU A 119 8.76 -0.93 12.66
C LEU A 119 10.28 -0.81 12.45
N LEU A 120 11.11 -1.43 13.29
CA LEU A 120 12.56 -1.45 13.11
C LEU A 120 12.98 -2.11 11.79
N GLY A 121 12.36 -3.23 11.41
CA GLY A 121 12.62 -3.87 10.13
C GLY A 121 12.23 -3.00 8.93
N GLN A 122 11.09 -2.31 9.02
CA GLN A 122 10.65 -1.35 8.00
C GLN A 122 11.59 -0.14 7.89
N ILE A 123 12.03 0.42 9.02
CA ILE A 123 13.01 1.53 9.04
C ILE A 123 14.33 1.06 8.44
N LEU A 124 14.82 -0.11 8.79
CA LEU A 124 16.06 -0.66 8.22
C LEU A 124 15.95 -0.78 6.69
N ALA A 125 14.87 -1.37 6.19
CA ALA A 125 14.61 -1.47 4.74
C ALA A 125 14.59 -0.08 4.08
N ALA A 126 13.91 0.89 4.68
CA ALA A 126 13.81 2.25 4.17
C ALA A 126 15.17 2.99 4.20
N CYS A 127 16.00 2.77 5.23
CA CYS A 127 17.36 3.31 5.29
C CYS A 127 18.26 2.73 4.18
N VAL A 128 18.16 1.41 3.94
CA VAL A 128 18.90 0.75 2.85
C VAL A 128 18.43 1.27 1.48
N ALA A 129 17.13 1.48 1.29
CA ALA A 129 16.61 2.09 0.06
C ALA A 129 17.09 3.54 -0.11
N ALA A 130 17.09 4.35 0.95
CA ALA A 130 17.65 5.71 0.89
C ALA A 130 19.15 5.71 0.59
N ALA A 131 19.90 4.78 1.19
CA ALA A 131 21.32 4.58 0.92
C ALA A 131 21.62 4.11 -0.52
N SER A 132 20.66 3.49 -1.21
CA SER A 132 20.78 3.17 -2.64
C SER A 132 20.77 4.39 -3.55
N GLY A 133 20.54 5.60 -3.02
CA GLY A 133 20.37 6.83 -3.78
C GLY A 133 18.92 7.15 -4.13
N LEU A 134 17.96 6.30 -3.72
CA LEU A 134 16.53 6.60 -3.88
C LEU A 134 16.08 7.58 -2.79
N VAL A 135 16.20 8.86 -3.06
CA VAL A 135 15.90 9.94 -2.09
C VAL A 135 15.00 11.02 -2.68
N ILE A 136 14.19 11.65 -1.82
CA ILE A 136 13.44 12.87 -2.14
C ILE A 136 14.41 14.03 -2.07
N GLY A 137 15.11 14.33 -3.18
CA GLY A 137 16.14 15.37 -3.20
C GLY A 137 15.59 16.80 -3.22
N ASN A 138 14.43 16.99 -3.87
CA ASN A 138 13.81 18.29 -4.04
C ASN A 138 12.32 18.21 -3.70
N VAL A 139 11.79 19.30 -3.17
CA VAL A 139 10.35 19.51 -2.99
C VAL A 139 9.95 20.73 -3.82
N ALA A 140 8.89 20.57 -4.61
CA ALA A 140 8.41 21.66 -5.41
C ALA A 140 7.56 22.64 -4.58
N ASN A 141 7.79 23.93 -4.74
CA ASN A 141 6.91 24.96 -4.21
C ASN A 141 5.55 24.87 -4.91
N PRO A 142 4.45 24.64 -4.18
CA PRO A 142 3.14 24.44 -4.78
C PRO A 142 2.61 25.69 -5.51
N PHE A 143 3.13 26.88 -5.22
CA PHE A 143 2.69 28.14 -5.79
C PHE A 143 3.54 28.62 -6.96
N THR A 144 4.86 28.38 -6.92
CA THR A 144 5.81 28.89 -7.95
C THR A 144 6.30 27.78 -8.87
N ALA A 145 6.07 26.51 -8.52
CA ALA A 145 6.61 25.33 -9.20
C ALA A 145 8.16 25.22 -9.16
N GLU A 146 8.84 26.10 -8.39
CA GLU A 146 10.28 26.04 -8.20
C GLU A 146 10.67 24.84 -7.35
N LEU A 147 11.78 24.20 -7.69
CA LEU A 147 12.34 23.08 -6.92
C LEU A 147 13.22 23.61 -5.79
N ILE A 148 12.86 23.28 -4.56
CA ILE A 148 13.61 23.61 -3.36
C ILE A 148 14.42 22.38 -2.97
N PRO A 149 15.76 22.42 -3.01
CA PRO A 149 16.60 21.33 -2.54
C PRO A 149 16.50 21.22 -1.01
N ILE A 150 16.24 20.03 -0.51
CA ILE A 150 16.08 19.79 0.95
C ILE A 150 17.36 19.27 1.61
N GLY A 151 18.43 19.10 0.83
CA GLY A 151 19.76 18.75 1.34
C GLY A 151 19.76 17.43 2.12
N TRP A 152 20.41 17.41 3.29
CA TRP A 152 20.54 16.21 4.11
C TRP A 152 19.19 15.69 4.65
N LEU A 153 18.16 16.54 4.73
CA LEU A 153 16.80 16.13 5.11
C LEU A 153 16.17 15.17 4.10
N ALA A 154 16.71 15.05 2.88
CA ALA A 154 16.29 14.09 1.87
C ALA A 154 16.24 12.66 2.43
N TYR A 155 17.24 12.26 3.21
CA TYR A 155 17.33 10.91 3.77
C TYR A 155 16.22 10.59 4.79
N PRO A 156 16.09 11.35 5.90
CA PRO A 156 15.06 11.05 6.89
C PRO A 156 13.64 11.21 6.33
N ILE A 157 13.39 12.18 5.46
CA ILE A 157 12.08 12.34 4.81
C ILE A 157 11.75 11.12 3.94
N THR A 158 12.71 10.60 3.16
CA THR A 158 12.54 9.40 2.36
C THR A 158 12.24 8.18 3.23
N VAL A 159 12.96 8.01 4.33
CA VAL A 159 12.72 6.90 5.28
C VAL A 159 11.29 6.97 5.82
N VAL A 160 10.86 8.14 6.30
CA VAL A 160 9.50 8.34 6.80
C VAL A 160 8.47 8.07 5.72
N TYR A 161 8.70 8.52 4.50
CA TYR A 161 7.81 8.32 3.35
C TYR A 161 7.63 6.82 3.04
N LEU A 162 8.72 6.07 2.90
CA LEU A 162 8.67 4.63 2.61
C LEU A 162 8.01 3.83 3.74
N VAL A 163 8.35 4.15 5.00
CA VAL A 163 7.72 3.52 6.17
C VAL A 163 6.22 3.85 6.22
N ALA A 164 5.83 5.09 5.91
CA ALA A 164 4.43 5.49 5.86
C ALA A 164 3.65 4.69 4.81
N PHE A 165 4.15 4.62 3.56
CA PHE A 165 3.52 3.83 2.50
C PHE A 165 3.40 2.35 2.88
N THR A 166 4.45 1.77 3.47
CA THR A 166 4.45 0.39 3.97
C THR A 166 3.31 0.15 4.97
N ASN A 167 3.19 1.02 5.96
CA ASN A 167 2.16 0.86 7.00
C ASN A 167 0.76 1.19 6.50
N VAL A 168 0.61 2.16 5.60
CA VAL A 168 -0.67 2.55 5.02
C VAL A 168 -1.31 1.39 4.25
N ILE A 169 -0.54 0.66 3.44
CA ILE A 169 -1.03 -0.53 2.73
C ILE A 169 -1.22 -1.72 3.67
N ASN A 170 -0.36 -1.88 4.67
CA ASN A 170 -0.53 -2.94 5.67
C ASN A 170 -1.80 -2.75 6.52
N LEU A 171 -2.15 -1.52 6.88
CA LEU A 171 -3.35 -1.24 7.68
C LEU A 171 -4.66 -1.43 6.91
N ILE A 172 -4.66 -1.21 5.58
CA ILE A 172 -5.85 -1.42 4.76
C ILE A 172 -6.08 -2.90 4.42
N ASP A 173 -5.10 -3.79 4.67
CA ASP A 173 -5.18 -5.25 4.40
C ASP A 173 -6.03 -5.99 5.45
N GLY A 174 -7.20 -5.46 5.75
CA GLY A 174 -8.14 -6.04 6.71
C GLY A 174 -9.41 -6.62 6.08
N LEU A 175 -9.52 -6.67 4.75
CA LEU A 175 -10.66 -7.20 4.01
C LEU A 175 -10.18 -7.95 2.76
N ASP A 176 -10.88 -9.04 2.42
CA ASP A 176 -10.60 -9.88 1.26
C ASP A 176 -10.44 -9.05 -0.03
N GLY A 177 -9.27 -9.15 -0.66
CA GLY A 177 -8.94 -8.48 -1.91
C GLY A 177 -8.61 -6.99 -1.79
N LEU A 178 -8.88 -6.34 -0.66
CA LEU A 178 -8.84 -4.89 -0.56
C LEU A 178 -7.47 -4.30 -0.85
N ALA A 179 -6.43 -4.74 -0.16
CA ALA A 179 -5.08 -4.20 -0.35
C ALA A 179 -4.52 -4.50 -1.76
N ALA A 180 -4.74 -5.71 -2.27
CA ALA A 180 -4.30 -6.09 -3.62
C ALA A 180 -5.00 -5.24 -4.69
N GLY A 181 -6.32 -5.04 -4.57
CA GLY A 181 -7.08 -4.26 -5.54
C GLY A 181 -6.72 -2.76 -5.53
N ILE A 182 -6.61 -2.15 -4.35
CA ILE A 182 -6.17 -0.75 -4.23
C ILE A 182 -4.76 -0.59 -4.80
N THR A 183 -3.85 -1.52 -4.50
CA THR A 183 -2.49 -1.47 -5.04
C THR A 183 -2.50 -1.62 -6.57
N ALA A 184 -3.33 -2.50 -7.13
CA ALA A 184 -3.48 -2.64 -8.58
C ALA A 184 -3.97 -1.33 -9.24
N ILE A 185 -4.99 -0.69 -8.66
CA ILE A 185 -5.51 0.61 -9.13
C ILE A 185 -4.42 1.69 -9.05
N SER A 186 -3.70 1.76 -7.93
CA SER A 186 -2.60 2.71 -7.73
C SER A 186 -1.47 2.48 -8.74
N CYS A 187 -1.10 1.22 -8.97
CA CYS A 187 -0.08 0.86 -9.95
C CYS A 187 -0.52 1.19 -11.39
N ALA A 188 -1.79 1.00 -11.75
CA ALA A 188 -2.30 1.38 -13.07
C ALA A 188 -2.18 2.89 -13.31
N ALA A 189 -2.52 3.70 -12.31
CA ALA A 189 -2.36 5.16 -12.39
C ALA A 189 -0.88 5.57 -12.44
N MET A 190 -0.04 4.98 -11.61
CA MET A 190 1.41 5.26 -11.60
C MET A 190 2.09 4.78 -12.87
N PHE A 191 1.67 3.64 -13.45
CA PHE A 191 2.10 3.19 -14.77
C PHE A 191 1.85 4.25 -15.83
N TYR A 192 0.60 4.75 -15.91
CA TYR A 192 0.24 5.77 -16.90
C TYR A 192 1.08 7.04 -16.73
N LEU A 193 1.21 7.54 -15.50
CA LEU A 193 1.96 8.76 -15.22
C LEU A 193 3.46 8.62 -15.48
N SER A 194 4.05 7.50 -15.08
CA SER A 194 5.46 7.22 -15.32
C SER A 194 5.76 6.99 -16.79
N TYR A 195 4.85 6.36 -17.53
CA TYR A 195 4.94 6.17 -18.97
C TYR A 195 4.95 7.52 -19.72
N GLU A 196 4.00 8.40 -19.41
CA GLU A 196 3.93 9.76 -19.98
C GLU A 196 5.18 10.59 -19.61
N ALA A 197 5.73 10.38 -18.45
CA ALA A 197 6.94 11.05 -17.97
C ALA A 197 8.24 10.40 -18.46
N HIS A 198 8.16 9.36 -19.31
CA HIS A 198 9.31 8.58 -19.81
C HIS A 198 10.20 7.98 -18.69
N GLN A 199 9.60 7.64 -17.54
CA GLN A 199 10.28 7.03 -16.40
C GLN A 199 10.20 5.50 -16.50
N ILE A 200 11.09 4.91 -17.32
CA ILE A 200 11.03 3.49 -17.70
C ILE A 200 11.05 2.57 -16.49
N ASP A 201 11.92 2.80 -15.50
CA ASP A 201 12.06 1.95 -14.31
C ASP A 201 10.78 1.92 -13.48
N ALA A 202 10.18 3.11 -13.23
CA ALA A 202 8.90 3.22 -12.52
C ALA A 202 7.76 2.58 -13.31
N THR A 203 7.74 2.77 -14.64
CA THR A 203 6.71 2.21 -15.53
C THR A 203 6.75 0.68 -15.49
N VAL A 204 7.94 0.08 -15.67
CA VAL A 204 8.13 -1.38 -15.63
C VAL A 204 7.72 -1.93 -14.26
N LEU A 205 8.18 -1.32 -13.17
CA LEU A 205 7.86 -1.81 -11.83
C LEU A 205 6.37 -1.70 -11.51
N ALA A 206 5.70 -0.61 -11.92
CA ALA A 206 4.26 -0.44 -11.76
C ALA A 206 3.47 -1.47 -12.59
N CYS A 207 3.91 -1.75 -13.82
CA CYS A 207 3.32 -2.77 -14.70
C CYS A 207 3.40 -4.16 -14.07
N ILE A 208 4.58 -4.55 -13.60
CA ILE A 208 4.82 -5.84 -12.93
C ILE A 208 3.94 -5.96 -11.68
N LEU A 209 3.95 -4.95 -10.82
CA LEU A 209 3.22 -4.99 -9.55
C LEU A 209 1.71 -5.05 -9.76
N ALA A 210 1.17 -4.34 -10.77
CA ALA A 210 -0.23 -4.45 -11.17
C ALA A 210 -0.59 -5.88 -11.60
N GLY A 211 0.25 -6.51 -12.43
CA GLY A 211 0.06 -7.90 -12.85
C GLY A 211 0.09 -8.86 -11.66
N CYS A 212 1.06 -8.72 -10.76
CA CYS A 212 1.14 -9.54 -9.54
C CYS A 212 -0.12 -9.40 -8.67
N CYS A 213 -0.59 -8.18 -8.44
CA CYS A 213 -1.80 -7.93 -7.63
C CYS A 213 -3.03 -8.58 -8.25
N LEU A 214 -3.22 -8.45 -9.58
CA LEU A 214 -4.36 -9.06 -10.26
C LEU A 214 -4.28 -10.60 -10.30
N GLY A 215 -3.09 -11.18 -10.47
CA GLY A 215 -2.88 -12.62 -10.35
C GLY A 215 -3.22 -13.14 -8.95
N PHE A 216 -2.82 -12.40 -7.91
CA PHE A 216 -3.11 -12.75 -6.52
C PHE A 216 -4.60 -12.61 -6.18
N LEU A 217 -5.30 -11.61 -6.71
CA LEU A 217 -6.73 -11.38 -6.49
C LEU A 217 -7.60 -12.59 -6.85
N ARG A 218 -7.17 -13.47 -7.75
CA ARG A 218 -7.90 -14.71 -8.07
C ARG A 218 -8.13 -15.59 -6.83
N TYR A 219 -7.22 -15.53 -5.86
CA TYR A 219 -7.25 -16.33 -4.64
C TYR A 219 -7.64 -15.54 -3.40
N ASN A 220 -7.45 -14.24 -3.44
CA ASN A 220 -7.64 -13.34 -2.31
C ASN A 220 -8.95 -12.55 -2.37
N PHE A 221 -9.61 -12.43 -3.56
CA PHE A 221 -10.92 -11.78 -3.64
C PHE A 221 -11.99 -12.60 -2.92
N ASN A 222 -12.97 -11.91 -2.33
CA ASN A 222 -13.98 -12.55 -1.47
C ASN A 222 -14.84 -13.62 -2.18
N PRO A 223 -14.96 -14.85 -1.64
CA PRO A 223 -14.33 -15.33 -0.41
C PRO A 223 -12.86 -15.72 -0.61
N ALA A 224 -11.96 -15.17 0.23
CA ALA A 224 -10.55 -15.44 0.12
C ALA A 224 -10.17 -16.88 0.50
N SER A 225 -9.29 -17.49 -0.28
CA SER A 225 -8.70 -18.82 0.02
C SER A 225 -7.31 -18.74 0.64
N ILE A 226 -6.68 -17.56 0.59
CA ILE A 226 -5.42 -17.20 1.21
C ILE A 226 -5.38 -15.69 1.45
N PHE A 227 -4.86 -15.27 2.60
CA PHE A 227 -4.59 -13.86 2.90
C PHE A 227 -3.21 -13.46 2.42
N MET A 228 -3.08 -12.16 2.11
CA MET A 228 -1.82 -11.58 1.67
C MET A 228 -0.73 -11.74 2.74
N GLY A 229 -1.09 -11.50 4.00
CA GLY A 229 -0.19 -11.48 5.13
C GLY A 229 0.71 -10.23 5.16
N ASP A 230 1.45 -10.11 6.26
CA ASP A 230 2.35 -8.99 6.46
C ASP A 230 3.54 -9.01 5.47
N CYS A 231 3.97 -10.18 5.04
CA CYS A 231 4.99 -10.31 3.98
C CYS A 231 4.55 -9.67 2.66
N GLY A 232 3.27 -9.78 2.30
CA GLY A 232 2.73 -9.21 1.08
C GLY A 232 2.41 -7.73 1.23
N SER A 233 1.62 -7.36 2.23
CA SER A 233 1.13 -5.99 2.41
C SER A 233 2.26 -4.99 2.70
N ASN A 234 3.27 -5.36 3.52
CA ASN A 234 4.46 -4.53 3.74
C ASN A 234 5.27 -4.35 2.44
N MET A 235 5.47 -5.44 1.68
CA MET A 235 6.21 -5.39 0.41
C MET A 235 5.47 -4.54 -0.63
N LEU A 236 4.15 -4.69 -0.77
CA LEU A 236 3.35 -3.89 -1.71
C LEU A 236 3.40 -2.40 -1.37
N GLY A 237 3.22 -2.06 -0.10
CA GLY A 237 3.30 -0.66 0.35
C GLY A 237 4.68 -0.06 0.11
N PHE A 238 5.73 -0.80 0.43
CA PHE A 238 7.10 -0.37 0.18
C PHE A 238 7.39 -0.16 -1.31
N LEU A 239 7.02 -1.12 -2.16
CA LEU A 239 7.21 -1.02 -3.61
C LEU A 239 6.38 0.10 -4.23
N LEU A 240 5.16 0.35 -3.73
CA LEU A 240 4.35 1.48 -4.18
C LEU A 240 5.04 2.81 -3.86
N GLY A 241 5.64 2.93 -2.66
CA GLY A 241 6.49 4.07 -2.30
C GLY A 241 7.72 4.20 -3.19
N VAL A 242 8.39 3.09 -3.53
CA VAL A 242 9.53 3.06 -4.45
C VAL A 242 9.13 3.53 -5.85
N ILE A 243 8.01 3.02 -6.40
CA ILE A 243 7.48 3.43 -7.72
C ILE A 243 7.20 4.94 -7.72
N ALA A 244 6.57 5.44 -6.67
CA ALA A 244 6.31 6.86 -6.51
C ALA A 244 7.61 7.69 -6.58
N LEU A 245 8.65 7.29 -5.84
CA LEU A 245 9.92 8.00 -5.82
C LEU A 245 10.68 7.90 -7.15
N LEU A 246 10.68 6.73 -7.79
CA LEU A 246 11.30 6.56 -9.12
C LEU A 246 10.59 7.41 -10.17
N GLY A 247 9.26 7.55 -10.09
CA GLY A 247 8.46 8.37 -11.00
C GLY A 247 8.65 9.87 -10.77
N VAL A 248 8.86 10.29 -9.51
CA VAL A 248 8.97 11.69 -9.09
C VAL A 248 10.33 12.31 -9.43
N ASN A 249 11.41 11.56 -9.28
CA ASN A 249 12.77 12.10 -9.36
C ASN A 249 13.15 12.75 -10.71
N ARG A 250 12.31 12.64 -11.73
CA ARG A 250 12.61 13.16 -13.08
C ARG A 250 11.64 14.21 -13.60
N VAL A 251 10.55 14.49 -12.91
CA VAL A 251 9.57 15.49 -13.39
C VAL A 251 9.73 16.78 -12.59
N ALA A 252 10.22 17.81 -13.26
CA ALA A 252 10.45 19.15 -12.69
C ALA A 252 9.16 19.93 -12.39
N ALA A 253 8.11 19.28 -11.89
CA ALA A 253 6.84 19.95 -11.64
C ALA A 253 6.38 19.81 -10.18
N ALA A 254 5.81 20.88 -9.64
CA ALA A 254 5.32 21.05 -8.28
C ALA A 254 4.34 19.99 -7.75
N THR A 255 3.89 19.07 -8.60
CA THR A 255 2.85 18.08 -8.28
C THR A 255 3.41 16.70 -7.94
N THR A 256 4.71 16.49 -7.99
CA THR A 256 5.30 15.15 -8.05
C THR A 256 5.11 14.28 -6.81
N LEU A 257 5.17 14.84 -5.60
CA LEU A 257 4.90 14.08 -4.37
C LEU A 257 3.42 14.02 -4.01
N ILE A 258 2.63 15.05 -4.38
CA ILE A 258 1.20 15.11 -4.05
C ILE A 258 0.42 14.07 -4.86
N VAL A 259 0.78 13.85 -6.13
CA VAL A 259 0.08 12.92 -7.02
C VAL A 259 0.06 11.48 -6.50
N PRO A 260 1.22 10.86 -6.14
CA PRO A 260 1.22 9.54 -5.49
C PRO A 260 0.43 9.48 -4.17
N LEU A 261 0.48 10.57 -3.38
CA LEU A 261 -0.29 10.65 -2.14
C LEU A 261 -1.81 10.70 -2.40
N VAL A 262 -2.25 11.40 -3.47
CA VAL A 262 -3.67 11.41 -3.88
C VAL A 262 -4.07 10.04 -4.41
N ILE A 263 -3.23 9.37 -5.20
CA ILE A 263 -3.48 8.01 -5.72
C ILE A 263 -3.67 7.02 -4.56
N ALA A 264 -2.80 7.10 -3.53
CA ALA A 264 -2.90 6.30 -2.32
C ALA A 264 -3.83 6.93 -1.26
N GLY A 265 -4.69 7.88 -1.64
CA GLY A 265 -5.45 8.74 -0.72
C GLY A 265 -6.39 7.97 0.19
N VAL A 266 -7.08 6.92 -0.30
CA VAL A 266 -8.01 6.14 0.53
C VAL A 266 -7.29 5.46 1.70
N PRO A 267 -6.22 4.66 1.50
CA PRO A 267 -5.45 4.10 2.59
C PRO A 267 -4.84 5.14 3.54
N ILE A 268 -4.38 6.28 3.00
CA ILE A 268 -3.82 7.39 3.80
C ILE A 268 -4.90 8.00 4.70
N ILE A 269 -6.08 8.27 4.15
CA ILE A 269 -7.22 8.81 4.91
C ILE A 269 -7.62 7.84 6.03
N ASP A 270 -7.70 6.55 5.76
CA ASP A 270 -8.05 5.53 6.75
C ASP A 270 -7.04 5.47 7.90
N THR A 271 -5.75 5.45 7.55
CA THR A 271 -4.65 5.47 8.53
C THR A 271 -4.68 6.75 9.38
N PHE A 272 -4.86 7.91 8.73
CA PHE A 272 -4.95 9.18 9.44
C PHE A 272 -6.15 9.22 10.39
N ALA A 273 -7.31 8.75 9.93
CA ALA A 273 -8.50 8.65 10.75
C ALA A 273 -8.29 7.73 11.97
N ALA A 274 -7.61 6.60 11.79
CA ALA A 274 -7.26 5.69 12.89
C ALA A 274 -6.35 6.38 13.94
N ILE A 275 -5.33 7.13 13.50
CA ILE A 275 -4.45 7.89 14.40
C ILE A 275 -5.25 8.94 15.19
N VAL A 276 -6.14 9.68 14.52
CA VAL A 276 -6.97 10.70 15.17
C VAL A 276 -7.92 10.06 16.20
N ARG A 277 -8.58 8.96 15.84
CA ARG A 277 -9.46 8.24 16.78
C ARG A 277 -8.72 7.77 18.03
N ARG A 278 -7.57 7.12 17.85
CA ARG A 278 -6.74 6.63 18.96
C ARG A 278 -6.27 7.77 19.87
N ARG A 279 -5.86 8.90 19.29
CA ARG A 279 -5.51 10.10 20.08
C ARG A 279 -6.70 10.66 20.86
N ARG A 280 -7.89 10.72 20.24
CA ARG A 280 -9.12 11.18 20.91
C ARG A 280 -9.60 10.20 21.99
N GLY A 281 -9.40 8.89 21.76
CA GLY A 281 -9.71 7.85 22.74
C GLY A 281 -8.67 7.66 23.84
N HIS A 282 -7.58 8.45 23.85
CA HIS A 282 -6.45 8.31 24.81
C HIS A 282 -5.81 6.91 24.79
N THR A 283 -5.87 6.21 23.64
CA THR A 283 -5.31 4.88 23.48
C THR A 283 -3.97 4.91 22.74
N ALA A 284 -3.16 3.85 22.90
CA ALA A 284 -1.87 3.77 22.23
C ALA A 284 -2.04 3.69 20.71
N ILE A 285 -1.18 4.40 19.94
CA ILE A 285 -1.22 4.38 18.46
C ILE A 285 -1.02 2.95 17.91
N SER A 286 -0.38 2.07 18.66
CA SER A 286 -0.14 0.66 18.29
C SER A 286 -1.29 -0.29 18.64
N GLN A 287 -2.36 0.20 19.30
CA GLN A 287 -3.51 -0.63 19.66
C GLN A 287 -4.37 -0.93 18.42
N ALA A 288 -4.96 -2.12 18.38
CA ALA A 288 -5.91 -2.51 17.34
C ALA A 288 -7.11 -1.54 17.30
N ASP A 289 -7.59 -1.19 16.11
CA ASP A 289 -8.73 -0.29 15.91
C ASP A 289 -9.75 -0.95 14.99
N THR A 290 -10.99 -1.03 15.43
CA THR A 290 -12.13 -1.56 14.64
C THR A 290 -12.89 -0.48 13.88
N GLY A 291 -12.38 0.75 13.84
CA GLY A 291 -13.00 1.90 13.17
C GLY A 291 -12.58 2.14 11.72
N HIS A 292 -11.79 1.24 11.11
CA HIS A 292 -11.36 1.35 9.72
C HIS A 292 -12.52 1.38 8.73
N ILE A 293 -12.31 1.96 7.54
CA ILE A 293 -13.32 2.15 6.49
C ILE A 293 -14.11 0.87 6.22
N GLN A 294 -13.42 -0.26 6.06
CA GLN A 294 -14.03 -1.56 5.78
C GLN A 294 -14.98 -2.03 6.90
N HIS A 295 -14.59 -1.87 8.15
CA HIS A 295 -15.43 -2.24 9.29
C HIS A 295 -16.69 -1.39 9.38
N ARG A 296 -16.58 -0.09 9.04
CA ARG A 296 -17.72 0.83 9.06
C ARG A 296 -18.71 0.55 7.97
N LEU A 297 -18.24 0.20 6.75
CA LEU A 297 -19.12 -0.22 5.65
C LEU A 297 -19.88 -1.49 6.02
N ILE A 298 -19.21 -2.49 6.61
CA ILE A 298 -19.87 -3.72 7.05
C ILE A 298 -20.89 -3.44 8.16
N LYS A 299 -20.59 -2.55 9.11
CA LYS A 299 -21.55 -2.14 10.15
C LYS A 299 -22.77 -1.40 9.58
N GLN A 300 -22.65 -0.75 8.42
CA GLN A 300 -23.77 -0.15 7.69
C GLN A 300 -24.61 -1.16 6.87
N GLY A 301 -24.26 -2.44 6.92
CA GLY A 301 -25.01 -3.52 6.27
C GLY A 301 -24.50 -3.95 4.88
N PHE A 302 -23.38 -3.38 4.42
CA PHE A 302 -22.72 -3.84 3.18
C PHE A 302 -22.02 -5.17 3.41
N ASP A 303 -22.07 -6.06 2.42
CA ASP A 303 -21.25 -7.27 2.43
C ASP A 303 -19.78 -6.93 2.11
N GLN A 304 -18.87 -7.90 2.35
CA GLN A 304 -17.43 -7.70 2.13
C GLN A 304 -17.10 -7.30 0.68
N LYS A 305 -17.76 -7.90 -0.29
CA LYS A 305 -17.55 -7.63 -1.71
C LYS A 305 -18.01 -6.22 -2.08
N GLN A 306 -19.19 -5.82 -1.60
CA GLN A 306 -19.73 -4.48 -1.80
C GLN A 306 -18.81 -3.42 -1.17
N ALA A 307 -18.35 -3.65 0.06
CA ALA A 307 -17.44 -2.76 0.75
C ALA A 307 -16.13 -2.59 -0.03
N ALA A 308 -15.52 -3.69 -0.50
CA ALA A 308 -14.31 -3.63 -1.32
C ALA A 308 -14.53 -2.85 -2.63
N LEU A 309 -15.63 -3.11 -3.35
CA LEU A 309 -15.95 -2.44 -4.62
C LEU A 309 -16.22 -0.93 -4.42
N MET A 310 -16.87 -0.53 -3.33
CA MET A 310 -17.06 0.90 -3.00
C MET A 310 -15.72 1.61 -2.75
N ILE A 311 -14.81 0.95 -2.03
CA ILE A 311 -13.48 1.50 -1.75
C ILE A 311 -12.64 1.55 -3.04
N TYR A 312 -12.75 0.55 -3.92
CA TYR A 312 -12.13 0.58 -5.26
C TYR A 312 -12.67 1.76 -6.09
N GLY A 313 -13.98 1.99 -6.10
CA GLY A 313 -14.59 3.12 -6.79
C GLY A 313 -14.03 4.47 -6.30
N TRP A 314 -13.89 4.64 -4.99
CA TRP A 314 -13.27 5.83 -4.43
C TRP A 314 -11.79 5.94 -4.80
N SER A 315 -11.02 4.84 -4.76
CA SER A 315 -9.61 4.82 -5.18
C SER A 315 -9.44 5.16 -6.66
N ILE A 316 -10.31 4.64 -7.55
CA ILE A 316 -10.32 4.97 -8.98
C ILE A 316 -10.59 6.46 -9.21
N LEU A 317 -11.55 7.04 -8.48
CA LEU A 317 -11.86 8.46 -8.57
C LEU A 317 -10.66 9.33 -8.16
N LEU A 318 -9.98 8.99 -7.08
CA LEU A 318 -8.78 9.70 -6.65
C LEU A 318 -7.64 9.54 -7.68
N ALA A 319 -7.43 8.34 -8.19
CA ALA A 319 -6.42 8.04 -9.20
C ALA A 319 -6.68 8.81 -10.52
N ALA A 320 -7.93 8.84 -10.99
CA ALA A 320 -8.32 9.61 -12.17
C ALA A 320 -8.12 11.13 -11.95
N GLY A 321 -8.54 11.62 -10.80
CA GLY A 321 -8.32 13.03 -10.44
C GLY A 321 -6.84 13.40 -10.36
N ALA A 322 -6.00 12.52 -9.80
CA ALA A 322 -4.56 12.70 -9.76
C ALA A 322 -3.96 12.78 -11.17
N ILE A 323 -4.41 11.94 -12.11
CA ILE A 323 -4.01 12.00 -13.53
C ILE A 323 -4.46 13.33 -14.16
N ILE A 324 -5.70 13.76 -13.93
CA ILE A 324 -6.21 15.04 -14.45
C ILE A 324 -5.36 16.20 -13.93
N MET A 325 -4.98 16.20 -12.65
CA MET A 325 -4.11 17.23 -12.07
C MET A 325 -2.79 17.40 -12.81
N THR A 326 -2.23 16.35 -13.42
CA THR A 326 -0.99 16.46 -14.19
C THR A 326 -1.19 17.07 -15.57
N LYS A 327 -2.40 17.06 -16.13
CA LYS A 327 -2.73 17.51 -17.49
C LYS A 327 -3.26 18.96 -17.56
N VAL A 328 -3.66 19.53 -16.43
CA VAL A 328 -4.29 20.86 -16.38
C VAL A 328 -3.33 21.94 -15.87
N ALA A 329 -3.64 23.22 -16.19
CA ALA A 329 -2.87 24.37 -15.71
C ALA A 329 -2.92 24.51 -14.18
N LEU A 330 -1.91 25.14 -13.60
CA LEU A 330 -1.71 25.24 -12.16
C LEU A 330 -2.96 25.71 -11.37
N PRO A 331 -3.72 26.76 -11.77
CA PRO A 331 -4.92 27.15 -11.03
C PRO A 331 -5.99 26.06 -11.02
N LEU A 332 -6.17 25.36 -12.15
CA LEU A 332 -7.15 24.29 -12.27
C LEU A 332 -6.76 23.03 -11.48
N ARG A 333 -5.47 22.82 -11.23
CA ARG A 333 -4.99 21.75 -10.32
C ARG A 333 -5.53 21.92 -8.91
N PHE A 334 -5.53 23.13 -8.39
CA PHE A 334 -6.10 23.42 -7.07
C PHE A 334 -7.60 23.18 -7.05
N VAL A 335 -8.32 23.53 -8.12
CA VAL A 335 -9.77 23.26 -8.22
C VAL A 335 -10.03 21.75 -8.19
N VAL A 336 -9.30 20.96 -9.01
CA VAL A 336 -9.43 19.50 -9.02
C VAL A 336 -9.08 18.92 -7.64
N PHE A 337 -7.99 19.38 -7.03
CA PHE A 337 -7.60 18.92 -5.69
C PHE A 337 -8.69 19.21 -4.64
N ILE A 338 -9.23 20.41 -4.63
CA ILE A 338 -10.32 20.80 -3.70
C ILE A 338 -11.56 19.92 -3.93
N LEU A 339 -11.91 19.63 -5.19
CA LEU A 339 -13.03 18.74 -5.51
C LEU A 339 -12.79 17.32 -4.98
N LEU A 340 -11.58 16.77 -5.15
CA LEU A 340 -11.23 15.44 -4.62
C LEU A 340 -11.28 15.41 -3.10
N VAL A 341 -10.78 16.45 -2.44
CA VAL A 341 -10.88 16.62 -0.98
C VAL A 341 -12.35 16.73 -0.56
N GLY A 342 -13.16 17.51 -1.28
CA GLY A 342 -14.59 17.66 -1.03
C GLY A 342 -15.34 16.33 -1.12
N VAL A 343 -15.12 15.57 -2.20
CA VAL A 343 -15.72 14.24 -2.34
C VAL A 343 -15.25 13.30 -1.22
N SER A 344 -13.96 13.30 -0.91
CA SER A 344 -13.42 12.50 0.20
C SER A 344 -14.01 12.90 1.54
N ALA A 345 -14.23 14.21 1.78
CA ALA A 345 -14.88 14.70 2.99
C ALA A 345 -16.32 14.21 3.13
N VAL A 346 -17.06 14.08 2.01
CA VAL A 346 -18.40 13.49 2.02
C VAL A 346 -18.35 12.01 2.44
N PHE A 347 -17.42 11.22 1.89
CA PHE A 347 -17.23 9.82 2.30
C PHE A 347 -16.82 9.71 3.78
N ILE A 348 -15.85 10.51 4.22
CA ILE A 348 -15.39 10.59 5.61
C ILE A 348 -16.56 10.89 6.55
N ARG A 349 -17.39 11.88 6.21
CA ARG A 349 -18.54 12.27 7.02
C ARG A 349 -19.63 11.20 7.05
N LYS A 350 -19.99 10.63 5.90
CA LYS A 350 -20.99 9.55 5.82
C LYS A 350 -20.57 8.29 6.57
N LEU A 351 -19.29 8.00 6.59
CA LEU A 351 -18.73 6.83 7.29
C LEU A 351 -18.33 7.15 8.74
N HIS A 352 -18.50 8.39 9.20
CA HIS A 352 -18.14 8.84 10.57
C HIS A 352 -16.70 8.49 10.96
N LEU A 353 -15.73 8.55 10.01
CA LEU A 353 -14.40 7.97 10.16
C LEU A 353 -13.59 8.51 11.35
N PHE A 354 -13.84 9.73 11.80
CA PHE A 354 -13.13 10.35 12.92
C PHE A 354 -13.82 10.16 14.28
N GLU A 355 -14.98 9.51 14.30
CA GLU A 355 -15.71 9.28 15.53
C GLU A 355 -15.25 7.97 16.18
N PRO A 356 -15.10 7.92 17.51
CA PRO A 356 -14.81 6.68 18.22
C PRO A 356 -15.93 5.65 17.97
N VAL A 357 -15.57 4.38 17.96
CA VAL A 357 -16.56 3.30 17.86
C VAL A 357 -17.18 3.11 19.23
N LEU A 358 -18.45 3.53 19.39
CA LEU A 358 -19.20 3.37 20.62
C LEU A 358 -19.76 1.94 20.71
N LEU A 359 -19.55 1.29 21.83
CA LEU A 359 -20.15 0.01 22.19
C LEU A 359 -21.12 0.21 23.35
N HIS A 360 -22.32 -0.33 23.22
CA HIS A 360 -23.22 -0.48 24.36
C HIS A 360 -22.72 -1.65 25.23
N ARG A 361 -22.31 -1.38 26.44
CA ARG A 361 -21.90 -2.39 27.43
C ARG A 361 -22.91 -2.38 28.56
N TYR A 362 -23.57 -3.50 28.75
CA TYR A 362 -24.39 -3.70 29.94
C TYR A 362 -23.49 -3.84 31.15
N ASN A 363 -23.63 -2.96 32.10
CA ASN A 363 -22.94 -3.04 33.39
C ASN A 363 -23.82 -3.82 34.41
N PRO A 364 -23.47 -5.09 34.72
CA PRO A 364 -24.29 -5.90 35.61
C PRO A 364 -24.32 -5.38 37.07
N LYS A 365 -23.41 -4.49 37.46
CA LYS A 365 -23.37 -3.91 38.81
C LYS A 365 -24.32 -2.70 38.95
N THR A 366 -24.51 -1.94 37.92
CA THR A 366 -25.35 -0.73 37.90
C THR A 366 -26.69 -0.97 37.23
N HIS A 367 -26.90 -2.13 36.58
CA HIS A 367 -28.05 -2.45 35.73
C HIS A 367 -28.36 -1.40 34.67
N THR A 368 -27.32 -0.70 34.17
CA THR A 368 -27.43 0.34 33.15
C THR A 368 -26.59 -0.02 31.92
N ASP A 369 -27.06 0.39 30.76
CA ASP A 369 -26.27 0.35 29.53
C ASP A 369 -25.31 1.55 29.49
N GLU A 370 -24.02 1.28 29.63
CA GLU A 370 -22.98 2.29 29.51
C GLU A 370 -22.49 2.34 28.06
N ILE A 371 -22.38 3.57 27.54
CA ILE A 371 -21.77 3.80 26.22
C ILE A 371 -20.27 3.95 26.44
N VAL A 372 -19.51 2.92 26.07
CA VAL A 372 -18.05 2.89 26.19
C VAL A 372 -17.45 2.90 24.80
N SER A 373 -16.35 3.63 24.57
CA SER A 373 -15.63 3.48 23.32
C SER A 373 -15.05 2.06 23.20
N ALA A 374 -15.04 1.50 22.00
CA ALA A 374 -14.50 0.16 21.75
C ALA A 374 -13.06 0.02 22.32
N ASP A 375 -12.29 1.11 22.22
CA ASP A 375 -10.92 1.19 22.69
C ASP A 375 -10.80 1.16 24.22
N GLN A 376 -11.77 1.74 24.94
CA GLN A 376 -11.84 1.68 26.41
C GLN A 376 -12.26 0.30 26.92
N ALA A 377 -13.20 -0.34 26.21
CA ALA A 377 -13.63 -1.70 26.54
C ALA A 377 -12.51 -2.74 26.40
N GLU A 378 -11.61 -2.53 25.43
CA GLU A 378 -10.43 -3.39 25.21
C GLU A 378 -9.33 -3.14 26.24
N ALA A 379 -9.07 -1.90 26.62
CA ALA A 379 -8.07 -1.55 27.62
C ALA A 379 -8.40 -2.14 29.00
N GLU A 380 -9.66 -2.15 29.38
CA GLU A 380 -10.14 -2.76 30.64
C GLU A 380 -10.18 -4.28 30.60
N GLY A 381 -10.42 -4.89 29.42
CA GLY A 381 -10.37 -6.34 29.23
C GLY A 381 -8.96 -6.93 29.27
N ALA A 382 -7.94 -6.14 28.93
CA ALA A 382 -6.53 -6.54 28.97
C ALA A 382 -5.90 -6.39 30.39
N SER A 383 -6.58 -5.72 31.30
CA SER A 383 -6.13 -5.53 32.70
C SER A 383 -6.69 -6.58 33.68
N LYS A 384 -7.48 -7.52 33.19
CA LYS A 384 -8.00 -8.70 33.93
C LYS A 384 -7.34 -9.97 33.38
#